data_ab50ed9ec1eb8bac2f2d8d2a165b5fc3
#
_entry.id   ab50ed9ec1eb8bac2f2d8d2a165b5fc3
#
_cell.length_a   1.000
_cell.length_b   1.000
_cell.length_c   1.000
_cell.angle_alpha   90.00
_cell.angle_beta   90.00
_cell.angle_gamma   90.00
#
_symmetry.space_group_name_H-M   'P 1'
#
loop_
_entity.id
_entity.type
_entity.pdbx_description
1 polymer ?
#
loop_
_entity_poly.entity_id
_entity_poly.type
_entity_poly.pdbx_seq_one_letter_code
_entity_poly.pdbx_strand_id
1 'polypeptide(L)'
;INNKGEKMTNLKKIGLTALAGTLAATTFANAGSMSVSGNAIMEYQTTEVDGGSNSVNTTDGFVLNSSLVFSGSGELDNGMTVSVFQNLFAGAVTSEGLSLDMGDSGVLHMNRWGYTSGITSIADKIPTAGENVHDDLNNATGENHDNPAVGIAKTQSDGADNLGYNYSGEMFSLSAATAEVNGAFESSVALTVNAMEGLSIGYGAGNDRPSVALDNDVTTMFATYTMGPVSVGYQVTEIDHQTASSDIDADHYGISFAVNENLSISYGENTVDFETSTSDEESSGFSASYTAGSMSFVLVNNEKLNAEGTATDDNEMVELKMIMAF
;
A
#
# COMPACT_ATOMS: atom_id res chain seq x y z
N ILE A 1 54.67 -17.23 -7.16
CA ILE A 1 53.67 -17.42 -6.12
C ILE A 1 52.49 -16.46 -6.40
N ASN A 2 51.39 -17.04 -6.81
CA ASN A 2 50.00 -16.55 -6.78
C ASN A 2 49.62 -15.19 -7.40
N ASN A 3 49.33 -15.24 -8.69
CA ASN A 3 48.61 -14.18 -9.41
C ASN A 3 47.14 -14.59 -9.77
N LYS A 4 46.52 -15.51 -9.01
CA LYS A 4 45.15 -15.97 -9.29
C LYS A 4 44.04 -15.13 -8.59
N GLY A 5 44.35 -14.44 -7.49
CA GLY A 5 43.37 -13.65 -6.73
C GLY A 5 43.04 -12.30 -7.39
N GLU A 6 44.03 -11.63 -7.97
CA GLU A 6 43.81 -10.32 -8.60
C GLU A 6 43.02 -10.39 -9.91
N LYS A 7 43.19 -11.48 -10.69
CA LYS A 7 42.46 -11.65 -11.96
C LYS A 7 40.95 -11.87 -11.77
N MET A 8 40.52 -12.54 -10.69
CA MET A 8 39.10 -12.75 -10.41
C MET A 8 38.39 -11.48 -9.91
N THR A 9 39.10 -10.62 -9.17
CA THR A 9 38.57 -9.35 -8.70
C THR A 9 38.36 -8.34 -9.84
N ASN A 10 39.28 -8.35 -10.82
CA ASN A 10 39.23 -7.50 -12.01
C ASN A 10 38.15 -7.93 -12.99
N LEU A 11 37.89 -9.24 -13.14
CA LEU A 11 36.79 -9.76 -13.97
C LEU A 11 35.40 -9.41 -13.39
N LYS A 12 35.24 -9.44 -12.05
CA LYS A 12 34.01 -9.01 -11.40
C LYS A 12 33.76 -7.50 -11.54
N LYS A 13 34.81 -6.68 -11.42
CA LYS A 13 34.75 -5.24 -11.65
C LYS A 13 34.45 -4.90 -13.11
N ILE A 14 35.04 -5.60 -14.06
CA ILE A 14 34.80 -5.42 -15.50
C ILE A 14 33.36 -5.82 -15.86
N GLY A 15 32.83 -6.91 -15.30
CA GLY A 15 31.46 -7.36 -15.51
C GLY A 15 30.41 -6.34 -14.99
N LEU A 16 30.65 -5.79 -13.80
CA LEU A 16 29.76 -4.79 -13.20
C LEU A 16 29.81 -3.45 -13.96
N THR A 17 31.01 -3.06 -14.39
CA THR A 17 31.23 -1.82 -15.17
C THR A 17 30.68 -1.97 -16.60
N ALA A 18 30.76 -3.14 -17.21
CA ALA A 18 30.18 -3.42 -18.52
C ALA A 18 28.65 -3.43 -18.50
N LEU A 19 28.03 -3.97 -17.44
CA LEU A 19 26.59 -3.94 -17.26
C LEU A 19 26.09 -2.51 -17.01
N ALA A 20 26.75 -1.73 -16.15
CA ALA A 20 26.45 -0.33 -15.95
C ALA A 20 26.71 0.51 -17.20
N GLY A 21 27.77 0.20 -17.98
CA GLY A 21 28.09 0.88 -19.22
C GLY A 21 27.13 0.58 -20.37
N THR A 22 26.58 -0.64 -20.45
CA THR A 22 25.57 -0.99 -21.48
C THR A 22 24.21 -0.39 -21.18
N LEU A 23 23.84 -0.21 -19.94
CA LEU A 23 22.64 0.52 -19.53
C LEU A 23 22.76 2.04 -19.78
N ALA A 24 23.99 2.59 -19.70
CA ALA A 24 24.25 4.01 -20.01
C ALA A 24 24.49 4.32 -21.50
N ALA A 25 24.64 3.31 -22.38
CA ALA A 25 25.05 3.47 -23.76
C ALA A 25 23.91 3.51 -24.79
N THR A 26 22.64 3.54 -24.36
CA THR A 26 21.53 3.81 -25.29
C THR A 26 21.46 5.32 -25.56
N THR A 27 22.30 5.81 -26.49
CA THR A 27 22.18 7.15 -27.04
C THR A 27 20.97 7.25 -27.94
N PHE A 28 19.76 7.29 -27.36
CA PHE A 28 18.67 8.00 -27.99
C PHE A 28 18.82 9.46 -27.56
N ALA A 29 18.78 10.38 -28.50
CA ALA A 29 18.69 11.82 -28.21
C ALA A 29 17.51 12.01 -27.24
N ASN A 30 17.76 12.54 -26.05
CA ASN A 30 16.84 12.64 -24.91
C ASN A 30 16.52 11.30 -24.18
N ALA A 31 17.44 10.35 -24.13
CA ALA A 31 17.30 9.20 -23.24
C ALA A 31 17.33 9.68 -21.79
N GLY A 32 16.19 9.61 -21.12
CA GLY A 32 16.05 9.93 -19.71
C GLY A 32 16.88 9.01 -18.81
N SER A 33 16.93 9.32 -17.53
CA SER A 33 17.62 8.49 -16.55
C SER A 33 16.89 7.15 -16.38
N MET A 34 17.66 6.06 -16.25
CA MET A 34 17.13 4.77 -15.83
C MET A 34 17.75 4.36 -14.50
N SER A 35 16.97 3.84 -13.60
CA SER A 35 17.43 3.31 -12.32
C SER A 35 16.83 1.93 -12.03
N VAL A 36 17.52 1.18 -11.20
CA VAL A 36 17.04 -0.08 -10.63
C VAL A 36 17.23 0.04 -9.13
N SER A 37 16.18 -0.25 -8.40
CA SER A 37 16.18 -0.34 -6.93
C SER A 37 15.44 -1.61 -6.53
N GLY A 38 15.53 -1.99 -5.26
CA GLY A 38 14.82 -3.16 -4.81
C GLY A 38 14.95 -3.40 -3.31
N ASN A 39 14.28 -4.45 -2.87
CA ASN A 39 14.42 -4.95 -1.52
C ASN A 39 14.43 -6.48 -1.48
N ALA A 40 14.95 -7.01 -0.38
CA ALA A 40 14.79 -8.40 0.01
C ALA A 40 14.14 -8.41 1.41
N ILE A 41 13.11 -9.23 1.57
CA ILE A 41 12.34 -9.36 2.80
C ILE A 41 12.47 -10.79 3.27
N MET A 42 12.94 -10.99 4.49
CA MET A 42 12.86 -12.23 5.22
C MET A 42 11.83 -12.04 6.32
N GLU A 43 10.86 -12.93 6.35
CA GLU A 43 9.72 -12.87 7.23
C GLU A 43 9.60 -14.19 7.98
N TYR A 44 9.21 -14.11 9.25
CA TYR A 44 8.77 -15.24 10.05
C TYR A 44 7.43 -14.90 10.66
N GLN A 45 6.44 -15.73 10.38
CA GLN A 45 5.06 -15.53 10.83
C GLN A 45 4.55 -16.77 11.55
N THR A 46 3.74 -16.56 12.57
CA THR A 46 2.92 -17.61 13.21
C THR A 46 1.50 -17.09 13.35
N THR A 47 0.52 -17.94 13.05
CA THR A 47 -0.90 -17.62 13.15
C THR A 47 -1.59 -18.67 14.01
N GLU A 48 -2.41 -18.24 14.95
CA GLU A 48 -3.33 -19.09 15.72
C GLU A 48 -4.75 -18.77 15.28
N VAL A 49 -5.53 -19.81 14.97
CA VAL A 49 -6.93 -19.71 14.55
C VAL A 49 -7.78 -20.48 15.54
N ASP A 50 -8.75 -19.84 16.16
CA ASP A 50 -9.68 -20.46 17.08
C ASP A 50 -11.11 -20.41 16.51
N GLY A 51 -11.72 -21.56 16.33
CA GLY A 51 -13.16 -21.78 16.25
C GLY A 51 -13.84 -21.73 14.89
N GLY A 52 -13.22 -21.29 13.79
CA GLY A 52 -13.94 -21.01 12.55
C GLY A 52 -13.71 -21.97 11.39
N SER A 53 -14.60 -21.85 10.39
CA SER A 53 -14.42 -22.47 9.07
C SER A 53 -13.53 -21.64 8.13
N ASN A 54 -13.25 -20.41 8.50
CA ASN A 54 -12.46 -19.45 7.73
C ASN A 54 -11.00 -19.56 8.18
N SER A 55 -10.23 -20.38 7.49
CA SER A 55 -8.79 -20.43 7.73
C SER A 55 -8.15 -19.14 7.23
N VAL A 56 -7.37 -18.51 8.08
CA VAL A 56 -6.53 -17.37 7.70
C VAL A 56 -5.60 -17.81 6.57
N ASN A 57 -5.50 -17.00 5.52
CA ASN A 57 -4.63 -17.30 4.38
C ASN A 57 -3.18 -16.87 4.70
N THR A 58 -2.64 -17.41 5.80
CA THR A 58 -1.28 -17.13 6.23
C THR A 58 -0.41 -18.38 6.10
N THR A 59 0.84 -18.17 5.81
CA THR A 59 1.83 -19.26 5.75
C THR A 59 2.70 -19.17 6.98
N ASP A 60 2.44 -20.05 7.96
CA ASP A 60 3.32 -20.17 9.11
C ASP A 60 4.74 -20.55 8.69
N GLY A 61 5.71 -19.89 9.30
CA GLY A 61 7.12 -20.19 9.10
C GLY A 61 7.90 -19.08 8.43
N PHE A 62 8.96 -19.47 7.71
CA PHE A 62 9.86 -18.52 7.04
C PHE A 62 9.46 -18.30 5.59
N VAL A 63 9.35 -17.03 5.21
CA VAL A 63 9.13 -16.58 3.84
C VAL A 63 10.30 -15.69 3.40
N LEU A 64 10.73 -15.82 2.16
CA LEU A 64 11.72 -14.97 1.53
C LEU A 64 11.12 -14.36 0.26
N ASN A 65 10.96 -13.06 0.26
CA ASN A 65 10.47 -12.29 -0.87
C ASN A 65 11.52 -11.30 -1.37
N SER A 66 11.43 -10.91 -2.62
CA SER A 66 12.25 -9.85 -3.19
C SER A 66 11.49 -9.08 -4.25
N SER A 67 11.75 -7.78 -4.32
CA SER A 67 11.25 -6.95 -5.39
C SER A 67 12.37 -6.18 -6.10
N LEU A 68 12.19 -5.95 -7.40
CA LEU A 68 13.04 -5.12 -8.23
C LEU A 68 12.16 -4.11 -8.97
N VAL A 69 12.48 -2.83 -8.82
CA VAL A 69 11.79 -1.74 -9.51
C VAL A 69 12.72 -1.16 -10.57
N PHE A 70 12.31 -1.25 -11.81
CA PHE A 70 12.91 -0.54 -12.94
C PHE A 70 12.15 0.75 -13.13
N SER A 71 12.84 1.88 -13.14
CA SER A 71 12.24 3.19 -13.41
C SER A 71 13.06 3.97 -14.41
N GLY A 72 12.37 4.77 -15.21
CA GLY A 72 12.97 5.64 -16.19
C GLY A 72 12.21 6.96 -16.27
N SER A 73 12.91 8.05 -16.59
CA SER A 73 12.26 9.35 -16.76
C SER A 73 12.94 10.16 -17.85
N GLY A 74 12.20 11.06 -18.49
CA GLY A 74 12.68 11.99 -19.50
C GLY A 74 11.89 13.27 -19.48
N GLU A 75 12.56 14.38 -19.73
CA GLU A 75 11.95 15.70 -19.84
C GLU A 75 11.50 15.96 -21.28
N LEU A 76 10.31 16.52 -21.43
CA LEU A 76 9.78 16.99 -22.70
C LEU A 76 10.23 18.43 -22.97
N ASP A 77 10.20 18.87 -24.26
CA ASP A 77 10.60 20.20 -24.69
C ASP A 77 9.84 21.35 -24.00
N ASN A 78 8.68 21.06 -23.45
CA ASN A 78 7.83 22.01 -22.71
C ASN A 78 8.08 22.02 -21.20
N GLY A 79 9.10 21.29 -20.71
CA GLY A 79 9.46 21.19 -19.29
C GLY A 79 8.66 20.18 -18.47
N MET A 80 7.70 19.46 -19.06
CA MET A 80 7.02 18.35 -18.39
C MET A 80 7.92 17.12 -18.32
N THR A 81 7.75 16.29 -17.28
CA THR A 81 8.50 15.05 -17.13
C THR A 81 7.61 13.85 -17.35
N VAL A 82 8.04 12.95 -18.23
CA VAL A 82 7.42 11.61 -18.37
C VAL A 82 8.25 10.63 -17.59
N SER A 83 7.58 9.79 -16.80
CA SER A 83 8.22 8.71 -16.03
C SER A 83 7.50 7.39 -16.26
N VAL A 84 8.26 6.31 -16.18
CA VAL A 84 7.77 4.93 -16.30
C VAL A 84 8.41 4.09 -15.20
N PHE A 85 7.63 3.17 -14.65
CA PHE A 85 8.18 2.14 -13.76
C PHE A 85 7.58 0.77 -14.06
N GLN A 86 8.32 -0.27 -13.64
CA GLN A 86 7.86 -1.64 -13.62
C GLN A 86 8.45 -2.33 -12.38
N ASN A 87 7.59 -2.95 -11.59
CA ASN A 87 7.96 -3.71 -10.41
C ASN A 87 7.88 -5.21 -10.70
N LEU A 88 8.94 -5.93 -10.35
CA LEU A 88 8.98 -7.39 -10.35
C LEU A 88 9.04 -7.87 -8.89
N PHE A 89 8.06 -8.67 -8.50
CA PHE A 89 8.02 -9.33 -7.20
C PHE A 89 7.99 -10.84 -7.41
N ALA A 90 8.85 -11.58 -6.72
CA ALA A 90 8.99 -13.03 -6.87
C ALA A 90 9.13 -13.50 -8.34
N GLY A 91 9.72 -12.66 -9.21
CA GLY A 91 9.97 -12.97 -10.63
C GLY A 91 8.78 -12.69 -11.58
N ALA A 92 7.68 -12.14 -11.08
CA ALA A 92 6.53 -11.72 -11.89
C ALA A 92 6.41 -10.19 -11.88
N VAL A 93 5.86 -9.62 -12.96
CA VAL A 93 5.46 -8.20 -12.98
C VAL A 93 4.21 -8.06 -12.12
N THR A 94 4.32 -7.26 -11.05
CA THR A 94 3.21 -7.04 -10.10
C THR A 94 2.62 -5.64 -10.20
N SER A 95 3.40 -4.66 -10.68
CA SER A 95 2.89 -3.32 -10.94
C SER A 95 3.69 -2.62 -12.02
N GLU A 96 3.05 -1.75 -12.77
CA GLU A 96 3.66 -0.94 -13.81
C GLU A 96 2.88 0.35 -14.02
N GLY A 97 3.54 1.39 -14.52
CA GLY A 97 2.85 2.65 -14.78
C GLY A 97 3.66 3.64 -15.58
N LEU A 98 2.92 4.58 -16.15
CA LEU A 98 3.41 5.75 -16.88
C LEU A 98 2.81 6.99 -16.25
N SER A 99 3.62 8.03 -16.03
CA SER A 99 3.15 9.32 -15.52
C SER A 99 3.65 10.49 -16.36
N LEU A 100 2.85 11.56 -16.37
CA LEU A 100 3.18 12.86 -16.92
C LEU A 100 3.09 13.88 -15.77
N ASP A 101 4.23 14.35 -15.32
CA ASP A 101 4.34 15.42 -14.34
C ASP A 101 4.27 16.77 -15.08
N MET A 102 3.26 17.57 -14.75
CA MET A 102 2.96 18.87 -15.35
C MET A 102 3.37 20.02 -14.42
N GLY A 103 4.26 19.75 -13.45
CA GLY A 103 4.69 20.73 -12.45
C GLY A 103 3.55 21.18 -11.54
N ASP A 104 3.36 22.49 -11.41
CA ASP A 104 2.31 23.07 -10.57
C ASP A 104 0.87 22.65 -10.95
N SER A 105 0.70 22.00 -12.09
CA SER A 105 -0.60 21.49 -12.56
C SER A 105 -0.87 20.04 -12.17
N GLY A 106 0.01 19.41 -11.38
CA GLY A 106 -0.15 18.05 -10.90
C GLY A 106 0.36 16.97 -11.85
N VAL A 107 0.02 15.72 -11.56
CA VAL A 107 0.50 14.52 -12.24
C VAL A 107 -0.67 13.72 -12.80
N LEU A 108 -0.66 13.49 -14.09
CA LEU A 108 -1.54 12.54 -14.77
C LEU A 108 -0.80 11.21 -14.89
N HIS A 109 -1.44 10.09 -14.60
CA HIS A 109 -0.81 8.78 -14.72
C HIS A 109 -1.80 7.71 -15.19
N MET A 110 -1.25 6.68 -15.82
CA MET A 110 -1.94 5.45 -16.17
C MET A 110 -1.12 4.30 -15.61
N ASN A 111 -1.75 3.40 -14.87
CA ASN A 111 -1.03 2.33 -14.20
C ASN A 111 -1.90 1.09 -13.96
N ARG A 112 -1.18 0.02 -13.64
CA ARG A 112 -1.71 -1.21 -13.06
C ARG A 112 -1.01 -1.41 -11.71
N TRP A 113 -1.75 -1.30 -10.58
CA TRP A 113 -1.24 -1.48 -9.21
C TRP A 113 0.01 -0.67 -8.85
N GLY A 114 0.12 0.57 -9.24
CA GLY A 114 1.38 1.27 -9.03
C GLY A 114 1.29 2.65 -8.43
N TYR A 115 0.28 3.41 -8.82
CA TYR A 115 0.00 4.73 -8.25
C TYR A 115 -1.35 4.69 -7.55
N THR A 116 -1.39 5.24 -6.35
CA THR A 116 -2.65 5.46 -5.66
C THR A 116 -3.28 6.75 -6.15
N SER A 117 -4.54 6.70 -6.53
CA SER A 117 -5.32 7.87 -6.97
C SER A 117 -6.79 7.72 -6.64
N GLY A 118 -7.54 8.84 -6.73
CA GLY A 118 -8.91 8.87 -6.26
C GLY A 118 -8.97 8.56 -4.76
N ILE A 119 -9.99 7.83 -4.35
CA ILE A 119 -10.22 7.50 -2.94
C ILE A 119 -9.11 6.59 -2.37
N THR A 120 -8.44 5.75 -3.18
CA THR A 120 -7.33 4.91 -2.72
C THR A 120 -6.11 5.72 -2.25
N SER A 121 -6.00 6.99 -2.66
CA SER A 121 -4.95 7.89 -2.16
C SER A 121 -5.08 8.20 -0.67
N ILE A 122 -6.25 7.95 -0.09
CA ILE A 122 -6.56 8.12 1.33
C ILE A 122 -7.10 6.84 1.98
N ALA A 123 -6.89 5.70 1.37
CA ALA A 123 -7.39 4.41 1.83
C ALA A 123 -6.93 4.06 3.25
N ASP A 124 -5.70 4.37 3.55
CA ASP A 124 -5.10 4.05 4.83
C ASP A 124 -4.29 5.26 5.32
N LYS A 125 -4.81 5.91 6.36
CA LYS A 125 -4.22 7.11 6.96
C LYS A 125 -3.94 6.97 8.44
N ILE A 126 -4.14 5.80 9.01
CA ILE A 126 -3.91 5.58 10.43
C ILE A 126 -2.41 5.45 10.72
N PRO A 127 -1.89 6.21 11.71
CA PRO A 127 -0.48 6.16 12.04
C PRO A 127 -0.05 4.79 12.59
N THR A 128 0.91 4.14 11.93
CA THR A 128 1.51 2.88 12.35
C THR A 128 3.03 2.96 12.37
N ALA A 129 3.68 2.12 13.16
CA ALA A 129 5.14 1.96 13.18
C ALA A 129 5.63 0.93 12.16
N GLY A 130 4.83 -0.08 11.87
CA GLY A 130 5.15 -1.17 10.95
C GLY A 130 4.00 -1.47 10.02
N GLU A 131 3.02 -2.19 10.50
CA GLU A 131 1.82 -2.58 9.76
C GLU A 131 0.56 -2.21 10.52
N ASN A 132 -0.56 -2.17 9.81
CA ASN A 132 -1.85 -1.93 10.40
C ASN A 132 -2.39 -3.20 11.07
N VAL A 133 -3.35 -3.02 11.96
CA VAL A 133 -3.90 -4.12 12.76
C VAL A 133 -4.76 -5.10 11.95
N HIS A 134 -5.20 -4.69 10.77
CA HIS A 134 -5.96 -5.51 9.84
C HIS A 134 -5.08 -6.26 8.83
N ASP A 135 -3.78 -5.93 8.77
CA ASP A 135 -2.86 -6.58 7.83
C ASP A 135 -2.64 -8.05 8.22
N ASP A 136 -2.49 -8.92 7.22
CA ASP A 136 -2.15 -10.34 7.30
C ASP A 136 -3.14 -11.27 8.05
N LEU A 137 -4.17 -10.74 8.69
CA LEU A 137 -5.28 -11.52 9.30
C LEU A 137 -6.48 -11.64 8.36
N ASN A 138 -6.23 -11.76 7.06
CA ASN A 138 -7.26 -11.86 6.05
C ASN A 138 -7.87 -13.26 6.02
N ASN A 139 -9.14 -13.33 5.67
CA ASN A 139 -9.83 -14.59 5.50
C ASN A 139 -9.33 -15.39 4.28
N ALA A 140 -9.73 -16.66 4.20
CA ALA A 140 -9.37 -17.59 3.11
C ALA A 140 -9.87 -17.14 1.73
N THR A 141 -10.84 -16.24 1.64
CA THR A 141 -11.37 -15.71 0.38
C THR A 141 -10.52 -14.56 -0.19
N GLY A 142 -9.57 -14.06 0.60
CA GLY A 142 -8.70 -12.95 0.19
C GLY A 142 -9.43 -11.61 0.14
N GLU A 143 -10.60 -11.54 0.76
CA GLU A 143 -11.36 -10.30 0.89
C GLU A 143 -10.91 -9.55 2.13
N ASN A 144 -10.31 -8.39 1.95
CA ASN A 144 -9.90 -7.49 3.02
C ASN A 144 -11.03 -6.52 3.32
N HIS A 145 -12.07 -6.95 4.02
CA HIS A 145 -13.16 -6.04 4.42
C HIS A 145 -12.77 -5.13 5.58
N ASP A 146 -11.70 -5.45 6.25
CA ASP A 146 -11.17 -4.78 7.43
C ASP A 146 -10.31 -3.54 7.13
N ASN A 147 -9.83 -3.39 5.90
CA ASN A 147 -9.21 -2.11 5.51
C ASN A 147 -10.33 -1.09 5.22
N PRO A 148 -10.36 0.07 5.89
CA PRO A 148 -11.40 1.09 5.73
C PRO A 148 -11.65 1.61 4.32
N ALA A 149 -10.87 1.20 3.33
CA ALA A 149 -11.06 1.61 1.94
C ALA A 149 -10.98 0.46 0.95
N VAL A 150 -11.11 -0.77 1.42
CA VAL A 150 -10.89 -1.99 0.63
C VAL A 150 -11.91 -2.17 -0.48
N GLY A 151 -13.15 -1.76 -0.29
CA GLY A 151 -14.14 -1.77 -1.36
C GLY A 151 -13.66 -1.06 -2.62
N ILE A 152 -12.84 -0.02 -2.47
CA ILE A 152 -12.31 0.79 -3.57
C ILE A 152 -10.94 0.29 -4.03
N ALA A 153 -10.09 -0.14 -3.09
CA ALA A 153 -8.79 -0.72 -3.42
C ALA A 153 -8.97 -1.99 -4.26
N LYS A 154 -10.05 -2.74 -4.02
CA LYS A 154 -10.35 -3.96 -4.75
C LYS A 154 -10.60 -3.71 -6.24
N THR A 155 -11.32 -2.65 -6.59
CA THR A 155 -11.64 -2.30 -7.97
C THR A 155 -10.44 -1.80 -8.75
N GLN A 156 -9.55 -1.06 -8.10
CA GLN A 156 -8.27 -0.68 -8.70
C GLN A 156 -7.21 -1.79 -8.58
N SER A 157 -7.37 -2.76 -7.68
CA SER A 157 -6.44 -3.85 -7.46
C SER A 157 -6.69 -5.08 -8.33
N ASP A 158 -7.87 -5.24 -8.93
CA ASP A 158 -8.20 -6.38 -9.80
C ASP A 158 -7.46 -6.40 -11.15
N GLY A 159 -6.36 -5.67 -11.26
CA GLY A 159 -5.50 -5.64 -12.43
C GLY A 159 -6.04 -4.78 -13.57
N ALA A 160 -7.08 -4.00 -13.32
CA ALA A 160 -7.56 -3.04 -14.30
C ALA A 160 -6.56 -1.90 -14.48
N ASP A 161 -6.32 -1.51 -15.72
CA ASP A 161 -5.57 -0.31 -16.02
C ASP A 161 -6.41 0.91 -15.61
N ASN A 162 -5.87 1.77 -14.75
CA ASN A 162 -6.55 2.97 -14.31
C ASN A 162 -5.88 4.24 -14.83
N LEU A 163 -6.67 5.28 -15.02
CA LEU A 163 -6.24 6.63 -15.29
C LEU A 163 -6.46 7.46 -14.04
N GLY A 164 -5.38 8.06 -13.52
CA GLY A 164 -5.40 8.85 -12.31
C GLY A 164 -4.83 10.23 -12.50
N TYR A 165 -5.26 11.14 -11.66
CA TYR A 165 -4.73 12.49 -11.55
C TYR A 165 -4.52 12.84 -10.08
N ASN A 166 -3.32 13.32 -9.75
CA ASN A 166 -2.95 13.79 -8.43
C ASN A 166 -2.44 15.23 -8.48
N TYR A 167 -3.00 16.08 -7.64
CA TYR A 167 -2.53 17.43 -7.38
C TYR A 167 -2.13 17.56 -5.91
N SER A 168 -0.95 18.11 -5.64
CA SER A 168 -0.46 18.38 -4.29
C SER A 168 -0.08 19.84 -4.16
N GLY A 169 -0.81 20.57 -3.32
CA GLY A 169 -0.50 21.96 -2.92
C GLY A 169 -0.13 22.03 -1.44
N GLU A 170 0.27 23.22 -0.98
CA GLU A 170 0.66 23.43 0.42
C GLU A 170 -0.50 23.23 1.40
N MET A 171 -1.71 23.64 1.03
CA MET A 171 -2.89 23.60 1.90
C MET A 171 -3.80 22.42 1.63
N PHE A 172 -3.81 21.89 0.42
CA PHE A 172 -4.68 20.77 0.06
C PHE A 172 -4.07 19.91 -1.04
N SER A 173 -4.50 18.66 -1.09
CA SER A 173 -4.24 17.72 -2.18
C SER A 173 -5.56 17.21 -2.73
N LEU A 174 -5.63 17.06 -4.05
CA LEU A 174 -6.78 16.50 -4.77
C LEU A 174 -6.31 15.27 -5.54
N SER A 175 -7.09 14.20 -5.47
CA SER A 175 -6.86 12.99 -6.23
C SER A 175 -8.13 12.54 -6.93
N ALA A 176 -8.02 12.07 -8.17
CA ALA A 176 -9.13 11.52 -8.94
C ALA A 176 -8.65 10.30 -9.73
N ALA A 177 -9.52 9.31 -9.88
CA ALA A 177 -9.23 8.11 -10.66
C ALA A 177 -10.45 7.60 -11.41
N THR A 178 -10.19 6.89 -12.50
CA THR A 178 -11.20 6.09 -13.21
C THR A 178 -10.55 4.85 -13.79
N ALA A 179 -11.28 3.73 -13.76
CA ALA A 179 -10.90 2.47 -14.38
C ALA A 179 -12.12 1.84 -15.07
N GLU A 180 -11.88 1.00 -16.08
CA GLU A 180 -12.92 0.14 -16.64
C GLU A 180 -12.77 -1.27 -16.04
N VAL A 181 -13.76 -1.67 -15.27
CA VAL A 181 -13.79 -2.96 -14.58
C VAL A 181 -15.04 -3.72 -15.05
N ASN A 182 -14.87 -4.96 -15.48
CA ASN A 182 -15.99 -5.81 -15.92
C ASN A 182 -16.93 -5.19 -16.95
N GLY A 183 -16.45 -4.23 -17.78
CA GLY A 183 -17.25 -3.53 -18.81
C GLY A 183 -18.07 -2.34 -18.29
N ALA A 184 -17.79 -1.87 -17.09
CA ALA A 184 -18.35 -0.66 -16.49
C ALA A 184 -17.22 0.27 -16.01
N PHE A 185 -17.48 1.58 -15.95
CA PHE A 185 -16.54 2.54 -15.42
C PHE A 185 -16.75 2.74 -13.92
N GLU A 186 -15.66 2.67 -13.19
CA GLU A 186 -15.56 3.11 -11.82
C GLU A 186 -14.82 4.42 -11.76
N SER A 187 -15.18 5.27 -10.81
CA SER A 187 -14.52 6.55 -10.62
C SER A 187 -14.55 6.97 -9.16
N SER A 188 -13.51 7.65 -8.74
CA SER A 188 -13.42 8.16 -7.37
C SER A 188 -12.65 9.47 -7.31
N VAL A 189 -12.89 10.22 -6.23
CA VAL A 189 -12.18 11.45 -5.90
C VAL A 189 -11.84 11.47 -4.43
N ALA A 190 -10.73 12.12 -4.07
CA ALA A 190 -10.36 12.38 -2.71
C ALA A 190 -9.78 13.78 -2.55
N LEU A 191 -10.08 14.42 -1.43
CA LEU A 191 -9.54 15.71 -1.02
C LEU A 191 -8.91 15.55 0.36
N THR A 192 -7.67 16.02 0.50
CA THR A 192 -7.00 16.15 1.80
C THR A 192 -6.69 17.61 2.05
N VAL A 193 -6.96 18.09 3.25
CA VAL A 193 -6.68 19.46 3.70
C VAL A 193 -5.73 19.43 4.89
N ASN A 194 -4.61 20.12 4.78
CA ASN A 194 -3.68 20.38 5.88
C ASN A 194 -4.16 21.63 6.61
N ALA A 195 -5.10 21.47 7.56
CA ALA A 195 -5.86 22.55 8.17
C ALA A 195 -4.99 23.43 9.09
N MET A 196 -3.98 22.84 9.73
CA MET A 196 -2.98 23.50 10.56
C MET A 196 -1.77 22.58 10.71
N GLU A 197 -0.70 23.10 11.29
CA GLU A 197 0.51 22.30 11.54
C GLU A 197 0.18 20.99 12.30
N GLY A 198 0.55 19.88 11.73
CA GLY A 198 0.32 18.53 12.25
C GLY A 198 -1.08 17.97 12.02
N LEU A 199 -2.10 18.77 11.61
CA LEU A 199 -3.48 18.29 11.38
C LEU A 199 -3.76 18.11 9.89
N SER A 200 -4.08 16.89 9.50
CA SER A 200 -4.57 16.54 8.16
C SER A 200 -5.97 15.93 8.26
N ILE A 201 -6.87 16.38 7.42
CA ILE A 201 -8.24 15.86 7.32
C ILE A 201 -8.51 15.56 5.86
N GLY A 202 -9.10 14.39 5.57
CA GLY A 202 -9.46 14.03 4.21
C GLY A 202 -10.85 13.43 4.11
N TYR A 203 -11.40 13.54 2.91
CA TYR A 203 -12.65 12.91 2.50
C TYR A 203 -12.51 12.38 1.08
N GLY A 204 -13.01 11.18 0.84
CA GLY A 204 -13.08 10.55 -0.47
C GLY A 204 -14.44 9.94 -0.73
N ALA A 205 -14.80 9.89 -2.00
CA ALA A 205 -16.01 9.22 -2.47
C ALA A 205 -15.75 8.59 -3.84
N GLY A 206 -16.41 7.48 -4.09
CA GLY A 206 -16.30 6.75 -5.35
C GLY A 206 -17.35 5.68 -5.45
N ASN A 207 -17.29 4.93 -6.55
CA ASN A 207 -18.15 3.78 -6.75
C ASN A 207 -17.32 2.53 -7.05
N ASP A 208 -17.84 1.41 -6.62
CA ASP A 208 -17.35 0.06 -6.85
C ASP A 208 -18.37 -0.72 -7.69
N ARG A 209 -17.89 -1.35 -8.78
CA ARG A 209 -18.74 -2.11 -9.68
C ARG A 209 -18.27 -3.56 -9.83
N PRO A 210 -18.57 -4.41 -8.85
CA PRO A 210 -18.19 -5.82 -8.92
C PRO A 210 -18.79 -6.54 -10.15
N SER A 211 -19.81 -5.93 -10.77
CA SER A 211 -20.36 -6.35 -12.06
C SER A 211 -21.03 -5.17 -12.76
N VAL A 212 -21.32 -5.31 -14.06
CA VAL A 212 -22.08 -4.29 -14.86
C VAL A 212 -23.44 -3.95 -14.23
N ALA A 213 -24.02 -4.87 -13.49
CA ALA A 213 -25.35 -4.74 -12.89
C ALA A 213 -25.34 -4.17 -11.48
N LEU A 214 -24.19 -4.13 -10.84
CA LEU A 214 -24.03 -3.66 -9.46
C LEU A 214 -23.22 -2.36 -9.44
N ASP A 215 -23.63 -1.42 -8.64
CA ASP A 215 -22.99 -0.11 -8.47
C ASP A 215 -23.07 0.26 -6.98
N ASN A 216 -21.99 0.00 -6.25
CA ASN A 216 -21.89 0.29 -4.83
C ASN A 216 -21.29 1.67 -4.65
N ASP A 217 -21.79 2.44 -3.69
CA ASP A 217 -21.20 3.72 -3.32
C ASP A 217 -20.22 3.51 -2.15
N VAL A 218 -19.06 4.16 -2.22
CA VAL A 218 -18.05 4.07 -1.17
C VAL A 218 -17.61 5.46 -0.75
N THR A 219 -17.58 5.70 0.55
CA THR A 219 -17.06 6.93 1.12
C THR A 219 -16.04 6.64 2.22
N THR A 220 -15.04 7.49 2.35
CA THR A 220 -14.10 7.43 3.47
C THR A 220 -13.73 8.81 3.95
N MET A 221 -13.52 8.95 5.26
CA MET A 221 -13.08 10.19 5.89
C MET A 221 -12.05 9.89 6.97
N PHE A 222 -11.00 10.71 7.03
CA PHE A 222 -9.99 10.57 8.07
C PHE A 222 -9.61 11.91 8.71
N ALA A 223 -9.08 11.84 9.92
CA ALA A 223 -8.35 12.92 10.57
C ALA A 223 -7.10 12.36 11.25
N THR A 224 -5.95 12.97 10.98
CA THR A 224 -4.69 12.63 11.65
C THR A 224 -4.08 13.87 12.29
N TYR A 225 -3.48 13.71 13.47
CA TYR A 225 -2.79 14.79 14.15
C TYR A 225 -1.44 14.32 14.69
N THR A 226 -0.39 15.04 14.31
CA THR A 226 0.99 14.79 14.76
C THR A 226 1.45 15.93 15.66
N MET A 227 1.91 15.59 16.86
CA MET A 227 2.48 16.53 17.84
C MET A 227 3.79 15.97 18.39
N GLY A 228 4.90 16.54 17.93
CA GLY A 228 6.23 16.06 18.29
C GLY A 228 6.43 14.60 17.88
N PRO A 229 6.77 13.69 18.80
CA PRO A 229 6.99 12.28 18.46
C PRO A 229 5.72 11.43 18.40
N VAL A 230 4.54 11.99 18.69
CA VAL A 230 3.25 11.28 18.74
C VAL A 230 2.40 11.63 17.53
N SER A 231 1.83 10.63 16.89
CA SER A 231 0.78 10.77 15.87
C SER A 231 -0.45 9.97 16.29
N VAL A 232 -1.63 10.55 16.10
CA VAL A 232 -2.92 9.87 16.31
C VAL A 232 -3.75 9.99 15.04
N GLY A 233 -4.61 9.03 14.78
CA GLY A 233 -5.48 9.02 13.61
C GLY A 233 -6.79 8.32 13.87
N TYR A 234 -7.81 8.75 13.14
CA TYR A 234 -9.13 8.13 13.06
C TYR A 234 -9.61 8.17 11.62
N GLN A 235 -10.16 7.07 11.14
CA GLN A 235 -10.71 6.94 9.80
C GLN A 235 -11.99 6.13 9.85
N VAL A 236 -12.98 6.55 9.07
CA VAL A 236 -14.25 5.83 8.87
C VAL A 236 -14.43 5.57 7.38
N THR A 237 -15.00 4.42 7.04
CA THR A 237 -15.36 4.07 5.66
C THR A 237 -16.74 3.43 5.67
N GLU A 238 -17.59 3.85 4.74
CA GLU A 238 -18.91 3.30 4.49
C GLU A 238 -18.98 2.75 3.08
N ILE A 239 -19.51 1.54 2.92
CA ILE A 239 -19.76 0.90 1.63
C ILE A 239 -21.26 0.59 1.55
N ASP A 240 -21.96 1.43 0.79
CA ASP A 240 -23.39 1.24 0.49
C ASP A 240 -23.53 0.29 -0.69
N HIS A 241 -23.90 -0.96 -0.43
CA HIS A 241 -24.11 -1.93 -1.46
C HIS A 241 -25.48 -1.74 -2.12
N GLN A 242 -25.51 -1.79 -3.45
CA GLN A 242 -26.78 -1.76 -4.19
C GLN A 242 -27.70 -2.95 -3.83
N THR A 243 -27.15 -4.02 -3.32
CA THR A 243 -27.91 -5.16 -2.79
C THR A 243 -28.33 -4.84 -1.36
N ALA A 244 -29.62 -4.81 -1.10
CA ALA A 244 -30.17 -4.50 0.22
C ALA A 244 -29.61 -5.43 1.32
N SER A 245 -29.31 -4.86 2.47
CA SER A 245 -28.80 -5.55 3.67
C SER A 245 -27.42 -6.18 3.45
N SER A 246 -26.50 -5.43 2.85
CA SER A 246 -25.12 -5.87 2.65
C SER A 246 -24.12 -4.74 2.91
N ASP A 247 -24.57 -3.65 3.52
CA ASP A 247 -23.72 -2.49 3.77
C ASP A 247 -22.64 -2.82 4.80
N ILE A 248 -21.51 -2.13 4.69
CA ILE A 248 -20.34 -2.33 5.54
C ILE A 248 -19.89 -0.97 6.06
N ASP A 249 -19.76 -0.87 7.37
CA ASP A 249 -19.20 0.29 8.06
C ASP A 249 -17.91 -0.11 8.78
N ALA A 250 -16.83 0.66 8.58
CA ALA A 250 -15.55 0.41 9.22
C ALA A 250 -15.04 1.65 9.94
N ASP A 251 -14.63 1.46 11.20
CA ASP A 251 -14.00 2.44 12.07
C ASP A 251 -12.58 2.01 12.40
N HIS A 252 -11.60 2.88 12.13
CA HIS A 252 -10.19 2.59 12.40
C HIS A 252 -9.53 3.74 13.17
N TYR A 253 -8.84 3.44 14.25
CA TYR A 253 -8.04 4.42 14.97
C TYR A 253 -6.70 3.85 15.44
N GLY A 254 -5.73 4.73 15.59
CA GLY A 254 -4.41 4.33 16.02
C GLY A 254 -3.56 5.48 16.53
N ILE A 255 -2.51 5.07 17.22
CA ILE A 255 -1.49 5.94 17.75
C ILE A 255 -0.11 5.37 17.44
N SER A 256 0.80 6.22 16.98
CA SER A 256 2.20 5.88 16.84
C SER A 256 3.09 6.83 17.65
N PHE A 257 4.24 6.32 18.07
CA PHE A 257 5.22 7.05 18.86
C PHE A 257 6.64 6.79 18.34
N ALA A 258 7.30 7.83 17.87
CA ALA A 258 8.71 7.81 17.51
C ALA A 258 9.56 7.88 18.80
N VAL A 259 10.02 6.73 19.29
CA VAL A 259 10.83 6.62 20.51
C VAL A 259 12.17 7.33 20.34
N ASN A 260 12.77 7.20 19.15
CA ASN A 260 13.96 7.89 18.69
C ASN A 260 14.04 7.83 17.15
N GLU A 261 15.14 8.33 16.55
CA GLU A 261 15.34 8.39 15.10
C GLU A 261 15.27 7.02 14.40
N ASN A 262 15.46 5.92 15.13
CA ASN A 262 15.53 4.58 14.56
C ASN A 262 14.40 3.65 15.03
N LEU A 263 13.70 3.97 16.12
CA LEU A 263 12.70 3.11 16.75
C LEU A 263 11.36 3.82 16.83
N SER A 264 10.34 3.21 16.28
CA SER A 264 8.95 3.61 16.43
C SER A 264 8.11 2.44 16.95
N ILE A 265 7.02 2.76 17.64
CA ILE A 265 6.02 1.81 18.13
C ILE A 265 4.63 2.34 17.83
N SER A 266 3.66 1.47 17.67
CA SER A 266 2.26 1.85 17.45
C SER A 266 1.30 0.84 18.05
N TYR A 267 0.07 1.31 18.26
CA TYR A 267 -1.10 0.51 18.59
C TYR A 267 -2.28 1.02 17.80
N GLY A 268 -3.14 0.12 17.34
CA GLY A 268 -4.36 0.45 16.63
C GLY A 268 -5.50 -0.50 16.95
N GLU A 269 -6.70 -0.08 16.57
CA GLU A 269 -7.91 -0.89 16.60
C GLU A 269 -8.74 -0.59 15.36
N ASN A 270 -9.43 -1.59 14.85
CA ASN A 270 -10.35 -1.51 13.73
C ASN A 270 -11.60 -2.31 14.05
N THR A 271 -12.79 -1.76 13.75
CA THR A 271 -14.08 -2.42 13.89
C THR A 271 -14.79 -2.38 12.55
N VAL A 272 -15.34 -3.50 12.12
CA VAL A 272 -16.14 -3.61 10.90
C VAL A 272 -17.51 -4.16 11.24
N ASP A 273 -18.54 -3.38 10.97
CA ASP A 273 -19.96 -3.78 11.06
C ASP A 273 -20.41 -4.25 9.67
N PHE A 274 -20.88 -5.48 9.60
CA PHE A 274 -21.50 -6.08 8.43
C PHE A 274 -23.01 -6.15 8.65
N GLU A 275 -23.82 -5.43 7.89
CA GLU A 275 -25.28 -5.43 8.03
C GLU A 275 -25.89 -6.85 7.99
N THR A 276 -25.20 -7.80 7.35
CA THR A 276 -25.61 -9.22 7.27
C THR A 276 -25.31 -10.02 8.53
N SER A 277 -24.46 -9.51 9.42
CA SER A 277 -23.95 -10.23 10.59
C SER A 277 -24.59 -9.76 11.89
N THR A 278 -24.37 -10.50 12.95
CA THR A 278 -24.83 -10.14 14.30
C THR A 278 -23.69 -9.80 15.25
N SER A 279 -22.48 -9.93 14.77
CA SER A 279 -21.25 -9.62 15.49
C SER A 279 -20.39 -8.75 14.61
N ASP A 280 -19.79 -7.73 15.18
CA ASP A 280 -18.81 -6.92 14.50
C ASP A 280 -17.46 -7.65 14.48
N GLU A 281 -16.70 -7.49 13.42
CA GLU A 281 -15.31 -7.88 13.39
C GLU A 281 -14.49 -6.82 14.13
N GLU A 282 -13.63 -7.26 15.04
CA GLU A 282 -12.77 -6.36 15.81
C GLU A 282 -11.30 -6.78 15.62
N SER A 283 -10.46 -5.88 15.11
CA SER A 283 -9.03 -6.11 15.03
C SER A 283 -8.29 -5.15 15.96
N SER A 284 -7.28 -5.65 16.65
CA SER A 284 -6.40 -4.81 17.47
C SER A 284 -4.96 -5.31 17.38
N GLY A 285 -4.00 -4.42 17.59
CA GLY A 285 -2.63 -4.86 17.54
C GLY A 285 -1.59 -3.81 17.88
N PHE A 286 -0.38 -4.34 18.03
CA PHE A 286 0.82 -3.58 18.33
C PHE A 286 1.86 -3.83 17.25
N SER A 287 2.53 -2.77 16.78
CA SER A 287 3.70 -2.92 15.93
C SER A 287 4.89 -2.09 16.42
N ALA A 288 6.09 -2.56 16.07
CA ALA A 288 7.34 -1.87 16.34
C ALA A 288 8.26 -1.97 15.13
N SER A 289 8.92 -0.87 14.77
CA SER A 289 9.88 -0.83 13.68
C SER A 289 11.21 -0.25 14.15
N TYR A 290 12.31 -0.93 13.79
CA TYR A 290 13.67 -0.45 14.06
C TYR A 290 14.49 -0.44 12.78
N THR A 291 15.04 0.72 12.41
CA THR A 291 15.85 0.92 11.20
C THR A 291 17.32 1.15 11.53
N ALA A 292 18.21 0.40 10.88
CA ALA A 292 19.66 0.50 11.02
C ALA A 292 20.33 0.52 9.62
N GLY A 293 20.63 1.71 9.11
CA GLY A 293 21.19 1.88 7.76
C GLY A 293 20.17 1.51 6.68
N SER A 294 20.49 0.52 5.84
CA SER A 294 19.59 0.00 4.80
C SER A 294 18.72 -1.17 5.24
N MET A 295 18.74 -1.51 6.55
CA MET A 295 17.95 -2.61 7.11
C MET A 295 16.88 -2.07 8.04
N SER A 296 15.67 -2.64 7.94
CA SER A 296 14.57 -2.42 8.88
C SER A 296 14.13 -3.76 9.46
N PHE A 297 13.77 -3.74 10.74
CA PHE A 297 13.15 -4.84 11.45
C PHE A 297 11.78 -4.39 11.88
N VAL A 298 10.76 -5.20 11.61
CA VAL A 298 9.37 -4.94 11.99
C VAL A 298 8.88 -6.12 12.81
N LEU A 299 8.28 -5.83 13.95
CA LEU A 299 7.57 -6.79 14.80
C LEU A 299 6.11 -6.38 14.84
N VAL A 300 5.22 -7.33 14.60
CA VAL A 300 3.77 -7.15 14.63
C VAL A 300 3.15 -8.22 15.53
N ASN A 301 2.13 -7.84 16.29
CA ASN A 301 1.24 -8.75 16.97
C ASN A 301 -0.18 -8.21 16.83
N ASN A 302 -0.98 -8.86 16.01
CA ASN A 302 -2.34 -8.49 15.70
C ASN A 302 -3.30 -9.62 16.12
N GLU A 303 -4.48 -9.24 16.59
CA GLU A 303 -5.60 -10.10 16.93
C GLU A 303 -6.83 -9.63 16.16
N LYS A 304 -7.62 -10.58 15.68
CA LYS A 304 -8.91 -10.36 15.04
C LYS A 304 -9.96 -11.25 15.67
N LEU A 305 -11.02 -10.65 16.17
CA LEU A 305 -12.17 -11.34 16.75
C LEU A 305 -13.35 -11.29 15.77
N ASN A 306 -14.14 -12.36 15.75
CA ASN A 306 -15.35 -12.50 14.93
C ASN A 306 -15.11 -12.23 13.43
N ALA A 307 -14.07 -12.80 12.84
CA ALA A 307 -13.68 -12.57 11.45
C ALA A 307 -14.91 -12.67 10.50
N GLU A 308 -15.07 -11.67 9.61
CA GLU A 308 -16.23 -11.50 8.73
C GLU A 308 -17.57 -11.46 9.46
N GLY A 309 -17.61 -10.96 10.69
CA GLY A 309 -18.82 -10.93 11.53
C GLY A 309 -19.28 -12.31 12.00
N THR A 310 -18.43 -13.33 11.90
CA THR A 310 -18.73 -14.68 12.37
C THR A 310 -18.30 -14.83 13.83
N ALA A 311 -19.25 -14.87 14.74
CA ALA A 311 -18.98 -15.03 16.16
C ALA A 311 -18.12 -16.28 16.45
N THR A 312 -17.05 -16.11 17.24
CA THR A 312 -16.07 -17.16 17.59
C THR A 312 -15.09 -17.56 16.47
N ASP A 313 -14.98 -16.80 15.40
CA ASP A 313 -13.91 -16.97 14.42
C ASP A 313 -12.80 -15.97 14.75
N ASP A 314 -11.90 -16.38 15.63
CA ASP A 314 -10.87 -15.51 16.19
C ASP A 314 -9.49 -15.92 15.66
N ASN A 315 -8.68 -14.94 15.35
CA ASN A 315 -7.34 -15.15 14.79
C ASN A 315 -6.31 -14.28 15.51
N GLU A 316 -5.13 -14.80 15.76
CA GLU A 316 -3.99 -14.07 16.29
C GLU A 316 -2.76 -14.30 15.42
N MET A 317 -1.96 -13.27 15.20
CA MET A 317 -0.74 -13.34 14.42
C MET A 317 0.42 -12.66 15.14
N VAL A 318 1.59 -13.31 15.07
CA VAL A 318 2.88 -12.68 15.40
C VAL A 318 3.77 -12.77 14.18
N GLU A 319 4.30 -11.63 13.78
CA GLU A 319 5.18 -11.51 12.63
C GLU A 319 6.48 -10.78 12.97
N LEU A 320 7.57 -11.26 12.38
CA LEU A 320 8.88 -10.60 12.40
C LEU A 320 9.42 -10.49 10.98
N LYS A 321 9.54 -9.26 10.48
CA LYS A 321 10.14 -8.96 9.17
C LYS A 321 11.54 -8.37 9.31
N MET A 322 12.43 -8.77 8.42
CA MET A 322 13.70 -8.10 8.17
C MET A 322 13.73 -7.68 6.71
N ILE A 323 13.81 -6.38 6.48
CA ILE A 323 13.76 -5.76 5.14
C ILE A 323 15.12 -5.14 4.86
N MET A 324 15.74 -5.48 3.74
CA MET A 324 16.97 -4.88 3.25
C MET A 324 16.71 -4.20 1.90
N ALA A 325 16.88 -2.86 1.86
CA ALA A 325 16.80 -2.07 0.63
C ALA A 325 18.16 -1.93 -0.06
N PHE A 326 18.19 -1.88 -1.40
CA PHE A 326 19.40 -1.70 -2.22
C PHE A 326 19.12 -0.94 -3.52
#